data_44f58a5b96b9ab71f9870b6dec8eca1c
#
_entry.id   44f58a5b96b9ab71f9870b6dec8eca1c
#
_cell.length_a   1.000
_cell.length_b   1.000
_cell.length_c   1.000
_cell.angle_alpha   90.00
_cell.angle_beta   90.00
_cell.angle_gamma   90.00
#
_symmetry.space_group_name_H-M   'P 1'
#
loop_
_entity.id
_entity.type
_entity.pdbx_description
1 polymer ?
#
loop_
_entity_poly.entity_id
_entity_poly.type
_entity_poly.pdbx_seq_one_letter_code
_entity_poly.pdbx_strand_id
1 'polypeptide(L)'
;MRQLIRILSGGTAIALLGVGLSACNPTEADPRLEPPLVRIATVEPAAPSERAFTGVISARIQSNLGFRVGGKIIERLVDTGQSVKLGQPLMKLDRADLDLAIAARDKNVEAAQATAVQTRADEARYRKLLADGWATHQRYEQAKSALDNAEAQLAAAEANAQVARNEGDYSVLLADADGVIVEELG
;
A
#
# COMPACT_ATOMS: atom_id res chain seq x y z
N MET A 1 -97.73 -81.03 -10.42
CA MET A 1 -98.41 -81.69 -11.56
C MET A 1 -99.34 -80.70 -12.21
N ARG A 2 -99.20 -80.42 -13.46
CA ARG A 2 -100.08 -79.50 -14.28
C ARG A 2 -99.84 -78.02 -14.06
N GLN A 3 -99.17 -77.48 -14.98
CA GLN A 3 -99.31 -76.25 -15.67
C GLN A 3 -97.96 -75.78 -16.24
N LEU A 4 -97.52 -76.55 -17.18
CA LEU A 4 -96.39 -76.13 -18.02
C LEU A 4 -96.80 -76.40 -19.46
N ILE A 5 -97.26 -75.53 -20.18
CA ILE A 5 -97.40 -75.47 -21.63
C ILE A 5 -98.38 -74.37 -21.90
N ARG A 6 -97.98 -73.17 -22.04
CA ARG A 6 -98.69 -72.11 -22.81
C ARG A 6 -97.93 -70.77 -22.62
N ILE A 7 -96.77 -70.65 -23.01
CA ILE A 7 -96.16 -69.36 -23.35
C ILE A 7 -94.97 -69.61 -24.28
N LEU A 8 -95.17 -70.06 -25.46
CA LEU A 8 -94.08 -70.28 -26.44
C LEU A 8 -94.40 -69.74 -27.83
N SER A 9 -95.18 -68.70 -27.93
CA SER A 9 -95.44 -68.10 -29.27
C SER A 9 -95.41 -66.55 -29.37
N GLY A 10 -94.97 -65.87 -28.38
CA GLY A 10 -94.93 -64.40 -28.41
C GLY A 10 -93.50 -63.80 -28.34
N GLY A 11 -92.44 -64.58 -28.26
CA GLY A 11 -91.08 -64.11 -27.98
C GLY A 11 -90.17 -63.81 -29.19
N THR A 12 -90.57 -64.21 -30.41
CA THR A 12 -89.67 -64.19 -31.59
C THR A 12 -89.80 -62.87 -32.43
N ALA A 13 -90.78 -62.05 -32.22
CA ALA A 13 -90.98 -60.86 -33.01
C ALA A 13 -90.30 -59.58 -32.38
N ILE A 14 -89.99 -59.61 -31.12
CA ILE A 14 -89.33 -58.46 -30.40
C ILE A 14 -87.84 -58.58 -30.48
N ALA A 15 -87.26 -59.74 -30.75
CA ALA A 15 -85.79 -59.97 -30.82
C ALA A 15 -85.14 -59.41 -32.12
N LEU A 16 -85.87 -59.17 -33.15
CA LEU A 16 -85.38 -58.63 -34.47
C LEU A 16 -85.33 -57.08 -34.59
N LEU A 17 -86.00 -56.39 -33.69
CA LEU A 17 -85.94 -54.85 -33.72
C LEU A 17 -84.86 -54.27 -32.89
N GLY A 18 -84.08 -55.03 -32.11
CA GLY A 18 -83.04 -54.57 -31.19
C GLY A 18 -81.62 -54.50 -31.79
N VAL A 19 -81.43 -54.99 -33.03
CA VAL A 19 -80.07 -55.12 -33.63
C VAL A 19 -79.70 -53.93 -34.50
N GLY A 20 -80.64 -52.96 -34.75
CA GLY A 20 -80.43 -51.87 -35.68
C GLY A 20 -79.90 -50.55 -35.05
N LEU A 21 -79.68 -50.43 -33.72
CA LEU A 21 -79.30 -49.21 -33.06
C LEU A 21 -77.86 -49.15 -32.43
N SER A 22 -77.03 -50.12 -32.73
CA SER A 22 -75.62 -50.12 -32.18
C SER A 22 -74.57 -49.68 -33.20
N ALA A 23 -74.97 -48.86 -34.20
CA ALA A 23 -74.03 -48.28 -35.15
C ALA A 23 -73.68 -46.84 -34.87
N CYS A 24 -73.74 -46.38 -33.58
CA CYS A 24 -73.04 -45.15 -33.18
C CYS A 24 -71.63 -45.60 -32.74
N ASN A 25 -70.73 -45.64 -33.71
CA ASN A 25 -69.31 -45.76 -33.40
C ASN A 25 -68.93 -44.44 -32.66
N PRO A 26 -68.43 -44.51 -31.41
CA PRO A 26 -67.93 -43.28 -30.79
C PRO A 26 -66.83 -42.76 -31.70
N THR A 27 -67.04 -41.55 -32.21
CA THR A 27 -66.00 -40.83 -32.93
C THR A 27 -64.80 -40.81 -32.00
N GLU A 28 -63.75 -41.53 -32.41
CA GLU A 28 -62.48 -41.50 -31.71
C GLU A 28 -62.10 -40.03 -31.52
N ALA A 29 -62.04 -39.53 -30.32
CA ALA A 29 -61.73 -38.17 -30.02
C ALA A 29 -60.39 -37.83 -30.68
N ASP A 30 -60.38 -36.84 -31.59
CA ASP A 30 -59.18 -36.42 -32.26
C ASP A 30 -58.11 -36.05 -31.17
N PRO A 31 -57.03 -36.81 -31.09
CA PRO A 31 -56.01 -36.54 -30.08
C PRO A 31 -55.37 -35.15 -30.16
N ARG A 32 -55.68 -34.39 -31.25
CA ARG A 32 -55.26 -33.00 -31.43
C ARG A 32 -56.16 -32.02 -30.68
N LEU A 33 -57.35 -32.49 -30.23
CA LEU A 33 -58.26 -31.66 -29.42
C LEU A 33 -58.06 -31.83 -27.92
N GLU A 34 -57.26 -32.83 -27.53
CA GLU A 34 -56.87 -32.94 -26.12
C GLU A 34 -55.93 -31.79 -25.74
N PRO A 35 -56.18 -31.08 -24.64
CA PRO A 35 -55.26 -30.04 -24.16
C PRO A 35 -53.86 -30.64 -23.96
N PRO A 36 -52.83 -30.05 -24.57
CA PRO A 36 -51.47 -30.60 -24.39
C PRO A 36 -51.07 -30.59 -22.92
N LEU A 37 -50.49 -31.70 -22.46
CA LEU A 37 -49.94 -31.79 -21.14
C LEU A 37 -48.73 -30.87 -21.06
N VAL A 38 -48.87 -29.78 -20.35
CA VAL A 38 -47.76 -28.84 -20.08
C VAL A 38 -47.15 -29.15 -18.74
N ARG A 39 -45.85 -29.21 -18.72
CA ARG A 39 -45.13 -29.34 -17.47
C ARG A 39 -45.05 -27.97 -16.80
N ILE A 40 -45.76 -27.80 -15.71
CA ILE A 40 -45.66 -26.58 -14.89
C ILE A 40 -44.56 -26.82 -13.84
N ALA A 41 -43.61 -25.90 -13.77
CA ALA A 41 -42.68 -25.82 -12.67
C ALA A 41 -42.98 -24.56 -11.86
N THR A 42 -43.19 -24.72 -10.58
CA THR A 42 -43.26 -23.55 -9.68
C THR A 42 -41.85 -23.01 -9.53
N VAL A 43 -41.68 -21.75 -9.88
CA VAL A 43 -40.39 -21.05 -9.64
C VAL A 43 -40.32 -20.77 -8.16
N GLU A 44 -39.47 -21.51 -7.49
CA GLU A 44 -39.09 -21.18 -6.10
C GLU A 44 -37.98 -20.12 -6.13
N PRO A 45 -38.03 -19.13 -5.23
CA PRO A 45 -36.92 -18.21 -5.08
C PRO A 45 -35.65 -19.01 -4.76
N ALA A 46 -34.63 -18.88 -5.59
CA ALA A 46 -33.35 -19.48 -5.29
C ALA A 46 -32.87 -18.90 -3.95
N ALA A 47 -32.54 -19.78 -3.00
CA ALA A 47 -31.87 -19.34 -1.80
C ALA A 47 -30.65 -18.48 -2.19
N PRO A 48 -30.38 -17.37 -1.50
CA PRO A 48 -29.24 -16.55 -1.80
C PRO A 48 -28.00 -17.44 -1.77
N SER A 49 -27.37 -17.61 -2.93
CA SER A 49 -26.15 -18.41 -3.02
C SER A 49 -25.06 -17.63 -2.30
N GLU A 50 -24.62 -18.13 -1.17
CA GLU A 50 -23.41 -17.64 -0.54
C GLU A 50 -22.25 -17.83 -1.50
N ARG A 51 -21.68 -16.70 -1.94
CA ARG A 51 -20.46 -16.72 -2.74
C ARG A 51 -19.29 -16.52 -1.80
N ALA A 52 -18.51 -17.57 -1.59
CA ALA A 52 -17.23 -17.47 -0.89
C ALA A 52 -16.18 -16.94 -1.86
N PHE A 53 -15.47 -15.88 -1.45
CA PHE A 53 -14.32 -15.35 -2.16
C PHE A 53 -13.07 -15.65 -1.34
N THR A 54 -12.08 -16.23 -1.98
CA THR A 54 -10.77 -16.40 -1.38
C THR A 54 -9.92 -15.19 -1.73
N GLY A 55 -9.25 -14.61 -0.73
CA GLY A 55 -8.36 -13.49 -0.91
C GLY A 55 -7.24 -13.50 0.11
N VAL A 56 -6.16 -12.80 -0.18
CA VAL A 56 -5.05 -12.54 0.75
C VAL A 56 -5.21 -11.13 1.28
N ILE A 57 -5.20 -11.00 2.61
CA ILE A 57 -5.17 -9.70 3.26
C ILE A 57 -3.71 -9.24 3.28
N SER A 58 -3.44 -8.10 2.66
CA SER A 58 -2.12 -7.46 2.67
C SER A 58 -2.22 -6.02 3.15
N ALA A 59 -1.10 -5.47 3.63
CA ALA A 59 -1.05 -4.07 4.00
C ALA A 59 -1.32 -3.19 2.77
N ARG A 60 -2.12 -2.14 2.94
CA ARG A 60 -2.40 -1.16 1.89
C ARG A 60 -1.16 -0.35 1.51
N ILE A 61 -0.33 -0.04 2.50
CA ILE A 61 0.92 0.68 2.35
C ILE A 61 1.99 -0.18 3.00
N GLN A 62 3.06 -0.43 2.28
CA GLN A 62 4.23 -1.13 2.77
C GLN A 62 5.45 -0.26 2.46
N SER A 63 6.25 0.03 3.48
CA SER A 63 7.46 0.84 3.39
C SER A 63 8.67 -0.04 3.68
N ASN A 64 9.63 -0.05 2.77
CA ASN A 64 10.90 -0.73 2.96
C ASN A 64 11.89 0.29 3.52
N LEU A 65 12.12 0.23 4.83
CA LEU A 65 13.05 1.11 5.52
C LEU A 65 14.46 0.55 5.44
N GLY A 66 15.44 1.43 5.21
CA GLY A 66 16.83 1.07 5.16
C GLY A 66 17.72 2.21 5.65
N PHE A 67 18.93 1.87 6.12
CA PHE A 67 19.92 2.85 6.50
C PHE A 67 20.42 3.63 5.26
N ARG A 68 20.61 4.93 5.43
CA ARG A 68 21.16 5.82 4.39
C ARG A 68 22.68 5.83 4.37
N VAL A 69 23.32 5.28 5.42
CA VAL A 69 24.77 5.13 5.58
C VAL A 69 25.10 3.68 5.85
N GLY A 70 26.28 3.23 5.41
CA GLY A 70 26.78 1.89 5.71
C GLY A 70 27.35 1.80 7.12
N GLY A 71 27.19 0.64 7.73
CA GLY A 71 27.77 0.37 9.04
C GLY A 71 27.34 -0.97 9.61
N LYS A 72 27.88 -1.34 10.76
CA LYS A 72 27.51 -2.56 11.48
C LYS A 72 26.30 -2.26 12.38
N ILE A 73 25.25 -3.06 12.28
CA ILE A 73 24.12 -3.00 13.22
C ILE A 73 24.60 -3.48 14.58
N ILE A 74 24.42 -2.65 15.60
CA ILE A 74 24.80 -2.96 16.99
C ILE A 74 23.59 -3.22 17.88
N GLU A 75 22.44 -2.65 17.52
CA GLU A 75 21.23 -2.77 18.34
C GLU A 75 19.98 -2.84 17.46
N ARG A 76 19.11 -3.78 17.76
CA ARG A 76 17.75 -3.87 17.23
C ARG A 76 16.77 -3.60 18.37
N LEU A 77 15.89 -2.64 18.18
CA LEU A 77 14.99 -2.13 19.23
C LEU A 77 13.55 -2.64 19.08
N VAL A 78 13.23 -3.29 17.95
CA VAL A 78 11.89 -3.75 17.64
C VAL A 78 11.91 -5.15 17.04
N ASP A 79 10.84 -5.90 17.22
CA ASP A 79 10.65 -7.24 16.69
C ASP A 79 9.54 -7.28 15.63
N THR A 80 9.57 -8.31 14.77
CA THR A 80 8.51 -8.59 13.81
C THR A 80 7.16 -8.77 14.53
N GLY A 81 6.11 -8.12 14.02
CA GLY A 81 4.78 -8.08 14.61
C GLY A 81 4.59 -6.95 15.64
N GLN A 82 5.63 -6.21 15.99
CA GLN A 82 5.54 -5.10 16.93
C GLN A 82 4.95 -3.84 16.26
N SER A 83 4.06 -3.16 16.97
CA SER A 83 3.55 -1.85 16.57
C SER A 83 4.56 -0.76 16.89
N VAL A 84 4.76 0.15 15.94
CA VAL A 84 5.69 1.27 16.02
C VAL A 84 4.99 2.58 15.70
N LYS A 85 5.53 3.68 16.18
CA LYS A 85 5.05 5.03 15.92
C LYS A 85 6.03 5.80 15.03
N LEU A 86 5.51 6.79 14.30
CA LEU A 86 6.32 7.73 13.54
C LEU A 86 7.50 8.26 14.37
N GLY A 87 8.72 8.18 13.82
CA GLY A 87 9.94 8.63 14.48
C GLY A 87 10.47 7.71 15.55
N GLN A 88 9.84 6.55 15.80
CA GLN A 88 10.37 5.57 16.76
C GLN A 88 11.64 4.93 16.23
N PRO A 89 12.74 4.85 17.02
CA PRO A 89 13.95 4.17 16.61
C PRO A 89 13.72 2.66 16.51
N LEU A 90 14.17 2.08 15.38
CA LEU A 90 14.02 0.67 15.05
C LEU A 90 15.31 -0.10 15.22
N MET A 91 16.41 0.45 14.69
CA MET A 91 17.75 -0.14 14.72
C MET A 91 18.81 0.94 14.82
N LYS A 92 20.01 0.58 15.29
CA LYS A 92 21.18 1.46 15.39
C LYS A 92 22.40 0.83 14.77
N LEU A 93 23.17 1.65 14.05
CA LEU A 93 24.52 1.31 13.59
C LEU A 93 25.58 1.73 14.61
N ASP A 94 26.76 1.13 14.49
CA ASP A 94 27.95 1.60 15.19
C ASP A 94 28.33 3.01 14.70
N ARG A 95 28.39 3.96 15.61
CA ARG A 95 28.66 5.38 15.32
C ARG A 95 30.11 5.79 15.54
N ALA A 96 30.97 4.91 16.03
CA ALA A 96 32.33 5.28 16.48
C ALA A 96 33.11 6.07 15.40
N ASP A 97 33.10 5.56 14.16
CA ASP A 97 33.79 6.23 13.05
C ASP A 97 33.08 7.51 12.58
N LEU A 98 31.73 7.52 12.62
CA LEU A 98 30.93 8.69 12.26
C LEU A 98 31.16 9.83 13.27
N ASP A 99 31.22 9.53 14.56
CA ASP A 99 31.49 10.51 15.61
C ASP A 99 32.91 11.12 15.48
N LEU A 100 33.90 10.28 15.11
CA LEU A 100 35.25 10.77 14.80
C LEU A 100 35.27 11.66 13.54
N ALA A 101 34.53 11.29 12.50
CA ALA A 101 34.40 12.10 11.30
C ALA A 101 33.76 13.47 11.60
N ILE A 102 32.69 13.50 12.42
CA ILE A 102 32.04 14.73 12.88
C ILE A 102 33.07 15.59 13.64
N ALA A 103 33.77 15.02 14.60
CA ALA A 103 34.78 15.75 15.38
C ALA A 103 35.88 16.36 14.50
N ALA A 104 36.35 15.61 13.50
CA ALA A 104 37.35 16.11 12.55
C ALA A 104 36.81 17.30 11.70
N ARG A 105 35.56 17.24 11.24
CA ARG A 105 34.93 18.34 10.51
C ARG A 105 34.70 19.56 11.39
N ASP A 106 34.30 19.37 12.64
CA ASP A 106 34.14 20.47 13.60
C ASP A 106 35.46 21.19 13.87
N LYS A 107 36.59 20.47 13.94
CA LYS A 107 37.92 21.08 14.03
C LYS A 107 38.33 21.88 12.76
N ASN A 108 37.87 21.43 11.58
CA ASN A 108 38.09 22.20 10.36
C ASN A 108 37.28 23.52 10.37
N VAL A 109 36.05 23.51 10.89
CA VAL A 109 35.25 24.73 11.09
C VAL A 109 35.96 25.69 12.03
N GLU A 110 36.46 25.18 13.18
CA GLU A 110 37.19 26.00 14.16
C GLU A 110 38.42 26.66 13.54
N ALA A 111 39.19 25.93 12.73
CA ALA A 111 40.36 26.49 12.02
C ALA A 111 39.97 27.56 10.97
N ALA A 112 38.94 27.27 10.18
CA ALA A 112 38.45 28.23 9.18
C ALA A 112 37.87 29.50 9.84
N GLN A 113 37.15 29.33 10.96
CA GLN A 113 36.63 30.44 11.78
C GLN A 113 37.77 31.35 12.31
N ALA A 114 38.85 30.72 12.82
CA ALA A 114 40.02 31.51 13.31
C ALA A 114 40.62 32.32 12.17
N THR A 115 40.77 31.78 10.98
CA THR A 115 41.26 32.47 9.79
C THR A 115 40.34 33.62 9.36
N ALA A 116 39.00 33.38 9.34
CA ALA A 116 38.02 34.42 9.02
C ALA A 116 38.03 35.55 10.04
N VAL A 117 38.19 35.31 11.32
CA VAL A 117 38.31 36.31 12.37
C VAL A 117 39.57 37.14 12.17
N GLN A 118 40.72 36.51 11.88
CA GLN A 118 41.96 37.21 11.61
C GLN A 118 41.86 38.12 10.39
N THR A 119 41.40 37.60 9.25
CA THR A 119 41.29 38.34 8.00
C THR A 119 40.29 39.49 8.10
N ARG A 120 39.20 39.33 8.86
CA ARG A 120 38.23 40.39 9.15
C ARG A 120 38.85 41.51 9.95
N ALA A 121 39.69 41.21 10.94
CA ALA A 121 40.43 42.21 11.70
C ALA A 121 41.45 42.94 10.82
N ASP A 122 42.11 42.24 9.91
CA ASP A 122 43.05 42.84 8.97
C ASP A 122 42.36 43.75 7.97
N GLU A 123 41.26 43.32 7.37
CA GLU A 123 40.48 44.15 6.47
C GLU A 123 39.99 45.43 7.16
N ALA A 124 39.42 45.30 8.36
CA ALA A 124 38.97 46.48 9.15
C ALA A 124 40.11 47.45 9.44
N ARG A 125 41.31 46.95 9.72
CA ARG A 125 42.51 47.76 9.92
C ARG A 125 42.90 48.51 8.64
N TYR A 126 43.02 47.81 7.51
CA TYR A 126 43.39 48.41 6.22
C TYR A 126 42.33 49.37 5.72
N ARG A 127 41.05 49.14 5.96
CA ARG A 127 39.96 50.08 5.66
C ARG A 127 40.18 51.40 6.37
N LYS A 128 40.53 51.36 7.67
CA LYS A 128 40.83 52.57 8.44
C LYS A 128 42.09 53.28 7.95
N LEU A 129 43.18 52.54 7.72
CA LEU A 129 44.43 53.09 7.20
C LEU A 129 44.25 53.73 5.82
N LEU A 130 43.41 53.19 4.95
CA LEU A 130 43.07 53.76 3.65
C LEU A 130 42.32 55.11 3.84
N ALA A 131 41.34 55.14 4.72
CA ALA A 131 40.57 56.34 5.02
C ALA A 131 41.47 57.48 5.58
N ASP A 132 42.46 57.12 6.40
CA ASP A 132 43.45 58.06 6.98
C ASP A 132 44.60 58.40 6.01
N GLY A 133 44.63 57.83 4.78
CA GLY A 133 45.66 58.08 3.79
C GLY A 133 46.99 57.34 4.00
N TRP A 134 47.03 56.38 4.95
CA TRP A 134 48.23 55.60 5.31
C TRP A 134 48.37 54.26 4.58
N ALA A 135 47.35 53.81 3.82
CA ALA A 135 47.41 52.62 3.01
C ALA A 135 47.04 52.93 1.55
N THR A 136 47.47 52.07 0.64
CA THR A 136 47.06 52.12 -0.78
C THR A 136 45.77 51.37 -1.02
N HIS A 137 44.99 51.75 -2.04
CA HIS A 137 43.82 50.97 -2.49
C HIS A 137 44.17 49.52 -2.74
N GLN A 138 45.31 49.23 -3.37
CA GLN A 138 45.75 47.88 -3.63
C GLN A 138 45.89 47.03 -2.35
N ARG A 139 46.42 47.60 -1.26
CA ARG A 139 46.54 46.88 0.03
C ARG A 139 45.18 46.63 0.67
N TYR A 140 44.29 47.54 0.59
CA TYR A 140 42.91 47.35 1.06
C TYR A 140 42.20 46.25 0.25
N GLU A 141 42.25 46.28 -1.07
CA GLU A 141 41.65 45.26 -1.95
C GLU A 141 42.24 43.87 -1.70
N GLN A 142 43.54 43.75 -1.40
CA GLN A 142 44.18 42.50 -1.00
C GLN A 142 43.60 41.95 0.32
N ALA A 143 43.45 42.84 1.33
CA ALA A 143 42.88 42.45 2.63
C ALA A 143 41.40 42.05 2.50
N LYS A 144 40.63 42.78 1.69
CA LYS A 144 39.26 42.46 1.39
C LYS A 144 39.11 41.12 0.69
N SER A 145 39.89 40.86 -0.37
CA SER A 145 39.88 39.58 -1.07
C SER A 145 40.29 38.43 -0.17
N ALA A 146 41.23 38.66 0.76
CA ALA A 146 41.61 37.65 1.76
C ALA A 146 40.46 37.34 2.72
N LEU A 147 39.70 38.34 3.17
CA LEU A 147 38.50 38.15 3.98
C LEU A 147 37.43 37.36 3.20
N ASP A 148 37.09 37.81 1.98
CA ASP A 148 36.08 37.18 1.14
C ASP A 148 36.41 35.65 0.94
N ASN A 149 37.69 35.35 0.68
CA ASN A 149 38.16 33.98 0.55
C ASN A 149 38.04 33.16 1.87
N ALA A 150 38.40 33.77 2.99
CA ALA A 150 38.31 33.11 4.31
C ALA A 150 36.86 32.87 4.72
N GLU A 151 35.97 33.78 4.45
CA GLU A 151 34.52 33.61 4.70
C GLU A 151 33.92 32.49 3.82
N ALA A 152 34.31 32.41 2.55
CA ALA A 152 33.91 31.33 1.67
C ALA A 152 34.43 29.95 2.15
N GLN A 153 35.69 29.93 2.64
CA GLN A 153 36.26 28.69 3.22
C GLN A 153 35.53 28.28 4.51
N LEU A 154 35.17 29.22 5.38
CA LEU A 154 34.39 28.96 6.58
C LEU A 154 33.04 28.38 6.22
N ALA A 155 32.30 29.00 5.30
CA ALA A 155 30.98 28.49 4.84
C ALA A 155 31.07 27.09 4.27
N ALA A 156 32.14 26.79 3.50
CA ALA A 156 32.38 25.44 2.98
C ALA A 156 32.67 24.42 4.09
N ALA A 157 33.47 24.82 5.10
CA ALA A 157 33.76 23.95 6.26
C ALA A 157 32.51 23.67 7.08
N GLU A 158 31.66 24.68 7.32
CA GLU A 158 30.38 24.52 8.03
C GLU A 158 29.43 23.58 7.29
N ALA A 159 29.33 23.73 5.96
CA ALA A 159 28.51 22.84 5.12
C ALA A 159 29.00 21.37 5.22
N ASN A 160 30.32 21.14 5.15
CA ASN A 160 30.92 19.82 5.29
C ASN A 160 30.68 19.22 6.69
N ALA A 161 30.73 20.01 7.75
CA ALA A 161 30.42 19.55 9.10
C ALA A 161 28.94 19.19 9.24
N GLN A 162 28.04 19.94 8.60
CA GLN A 162 26.62 19.61 8.60
C GLN A 162 26.33 18.29 7.88
N VAL A 163 27.00 18.01 6.75
CA VAL A 163 26.90 16.70 6.07
C VAL A 163 27.33 15.57 6.99
N ALA A 164 28.46 15.70 7.66
CA ALA A 164 28.93 14.67 8.59
C ALA A 164 27.96 14.44 9.77
N ARG A 165 27.35 15.49 10.31
CA ARG A 165 26.33 15.37 11.36
C ARG A 165 25.08 14.64 10.84
N ASN A 166 24.61 14.97 9.63
CA ASN A 166 23.48 14.27 9.01
C ASN A 166 23.78 12.79 8.80
N GLU A 167 25.01 12.43 8.37
CA GLU A 167 25.44 11.03 8.25
C GLU A 167 25.43 10.33 9.62
N GLY A 168 25.85 11.02 10.67
CA GLY A 168 25.74 10.54 12.04
C GLY A 168 24.31 10.27 12.47
N ASP A 169 23.37 11.16 12.12
CA ASP A 169 21.95 11.00 12.44
C ASP A 169 21.31 9.83 11.67
N TYR A 170 21.78 9.57 10.44
CA TYR A 170 21.33 8.42 9.64
C TYR A 170 21.78 7.07 10.17
N SER A 171 22.62 7.03 11.21
CA SER A 171 23.01 5.80 11.92
C SER A 171 21.87 5.20 12.76
N VAL A 172 20.80 5.94 12.99
CA VAL A 172 19.57 5.45 13.65
C VAL A 172 18.46 5.34 12.62
N LEU A 173 17.96 4.12 12.43
CA LEU A 173 16.82 3.87 11.58
C LEU A 173 15.54 4.21 12.33
N LEU A 174 14.76 5.13 11.80
CA LEU A 174 13.49 5.58 12.38
C LEU A 174 12.31 5.09 11.55
N ALA A 175 11.17 4.84 12.21
CA ALA A 175 9.92 4.58 11.54
C ALA A 175 9.43 5.85 10.79
N ASP A 176 9.04 5.70 9.53
CA ASP A 176 8.53 6.77 8.68
C ASP A 176 7.03 7.04 8.86
N ALA A 177 6.31 6.10 9.51
CA ALA A 177 4.88 6.19 9.81
C ALA A 177 4.51 5.29 10.99
N ASP A 178 3.28 5.47 11.49
CA ASP A 178 2.67 4.53 12.42
C ASP A 178 2.34 3.23 11.69
N GLY A 179 2.71 2.09 12.26
CA GLY A 179 2.54 0.81 11.60
C GLY A 179 2.92 -0.40 12.44
N VAL A 180 3.10 -1.52 11.75
CA VAL A 180 3.55 -2.80 12.34
C VAL A 180 4.72 -3.31 11.52
N ILE A 181 5.74 -3.81 12.19
CA ILE A 181 6.89 -4.46 11.55
C ILE A 181 6.44 -5.81 10.98
N VAL A 182 6.54 -5.96 9.65
CA VAL A 182 6.10 -7.18 8.96
C VAL A 182 7.25 -8.17 8.83
N GLU A 183 8.42 -7.67 8.40
CA GLU A 183 9.57 -8.49 8.07
C GLU A 183 10.87 -7.70 8.26
N GLU A 184 11.94 -8.38 8.55
CA GLU A 184 13.30 -7.86 8.56
C GLU A 184 14.05 -8.47 7.36
N LEU A 185 14.51 -7.62 6.47
CA LEU A 185 15.33 -8.01 5.33
C LEU A 185 16.80 -7.88 5.76
N GLY A 186 17.45 -9.02 6.02
CA GLY A 186 18.86 -9.09 6.45
C GLY A 186 19.86 -8.88 5.32
#